data_78e33447f5187d7049efaa0b0e01a692
#
_entry.id   78e33447f5187d7049efaa0b0e01a692
#
_cell.length_a   1.000
_cell.length_b   1.000
_cell.length_c   1.000
_cell.angle_alpha   90.00
_cell.angle_beta   90.00
_cell.angle_gamma   90.00
#
_symmetry.space_group_name_H-M   'P 1'
#
loop_
_entity.id
_entity.type
_entity.pdbx_description
1 polymer ?
#
loop_
_entity_poly.entity_id
_entity_poly.type
_entity_poly.pdbx_seq_one_letter_code
_entity_poly.pdbx_strand_id
1 'polypeptide(L)'
;MSAREFLPNSKYQYKMMLVITLTGFLVLVGMGIISGLIALDDPGAGLVVFGITILGVAIYWVIGMIISVPYYRSLRYEIQDDEVIVNVGIVTHSVKHVPYRTVTNITVKRDIFDRWFFNLGTLNIQTAGMSGQTGAEESLVGLENVQEVYELVVTELRRFRGAMSPTTVQEVLPADGSASLLAEGQAMRTLLEETAISDSE
;
A
#
# COMPACT_ATOMS: atom_id res chain seq x y z
N MET A 1 -13.51 -19.45 7.11
CA MET A 1 -12.92 -18.12 7.20
C MET A 1 -11.55 -18.27 7.83
N SER A 2 -10.50 -18.22 7.03
CA SER A 2 -9.13 -18.33 7.52
C SER A 2 -8.52 -16.92 7.56
N ALA A 3 -8.75 -16.20 8.67
CA ALA A 3 -8.03 -14.96 8.91
C ALA A 3 -6.56 -15.27 9.18
N ARG A 4 -5.64 -14.62 8.45
CA ARG A 4 -4.20 -14.70 8.72
C ARG A 4 -3.75 -13.40 9.34
N GLU A 5 -3.23 -13.50 10.57
CA GLU A 5 -2.70 -12.36 11.31
C GLU A 5 -1.22 -12.19 11.00
N PHE A 6 -0.81 -10.96 10.70
CA PHE A 6 0.57 -10.55 10.51
C PHE A 6 0.92 -9.45 11.50
N LEU A 7 2.06 -9.63 12.17
CA LEU A 7 2.61 -8.64 13.08
C LEU A 7 3.86 -8.02 12.45
N PRO A 8 4.14 -6.75 12.67
CA PRO A 8 5.40 -6.15 12.26
C PRO A 8 6.57 -6.82 12.98
N ASN A 9 7.68 -6.99 12.27
CA ASN A 9 8.89 -7.55 12.84
C ASN A 9 9.49 -6.59 13.87
N SER A 10 10.12 -7.13 14.94
CA SER A 10 10.79 -6.34 15.99
C SER A 10 11.87 -5.39 15.42
N LYS A 11 12.48 -5.73 14.29
CA LYS A 11 13.43 -4.87 13.57
C LYS A 11 12.82 -3.51 13.18
N TYR A 12 11.50 -3.43 12.99
CA TYR A 12 10.80 -2.17 12.71
C TYR A 12 10.88 -1.19 13.88
N GLN A 13 10.79 -1.69 15.11
CA GLN A 13 11.00 -0.87 16.30
C GLN A 13 12.42 -0.30 16.34
N TYR A 14 13.45 -1.13 16.06
CA TYR A 14 14.84 -0.67 15.99
C TYR A 14 15.05 0.36 14.88
N LYS A 15 14.43 0.16 13.72
CA LYS A 15 14.42 1.17 12.63
C LYS A 15 13.88 2.51 13.11
N MET A 16 12.73 2.52 13.80
CA MET A 16 12.15 3.76 14.34
C MET A 16 13.10 4.45 15.33
N MET A 17 13.69 3.69 16.25
CA MET A 17 14.67 4.21 17.21
C MET A 17 15.91 4.78 16.51
N LEU A 18 16.39 4.11 15.47
CA LEU A 18 17.52 4.58 14.66
C LEU A 18 17.19 5.89 13.95
N VAL A 19 16.02 6.01 13.34
CA VAL A 19 15.58 7.24 12.65
C VAL A 19 15.49 8.40 13.64
N ILE A 20 14.89 8.20 14.82
CA ILE A 20 14.80 9.21 15.88
C ILE A 20 16.20 9.67 16.29
N THR A 21 17.11 8.72 16.53
CA THR A 21 18.49 9.01 16.96
C THR A 21 19.27 9.75 15.86
N LEU A 22 19.16 9.31 14.63
CA LEU A 22 19.84 9.95 13.48
C LEU A 22 19.34 11.37 13.25
N THR A 23 18.04 11.59 13.34
CA THR A 23 17.43 12.92 13.21
C THR A 23 17.91 13.85 14.33
N GLY A 24 17.90 13.37 15.59
CA GLY A 24 18.44 14.14 16.73
C GLY A 24 19.92 14.47 16.57
N PHE A 25 20.73 13.53 16.08
CA PHE A 25 22.14 13.75 15.79
C PHE A 25 22.36 14.81 14.70
N LEU A 26 21.60 14.76 13.60
CA LEU A 26 21.67 15.76 12.53
C LEU A 26 21.33 17.16 13.04
N VAL A 27 20.30 17.27 13.89
CA VAL A 27 19.93 18.54 14.51
C VAL A 27 21.05 19.05 15.43
N LEU A 28 21.66 18.17 16.25
CA LEU A 28 22.80 18.55 17.11
C LEU A 28 23.98 19.06 16.29
N VAL A 29 24.33 18.38 15.21
CA VAL A 29 25.44 18.81 14.34
C VAL A 29 25.13 20.15 13.66
N GLY A 30 23.95 20.30 13.06
CA GLY A 30 23.56 21.54 12.38
C GLY A 30 23.51 22.75 13.33
N MET A 31 22.86 22.58 14.47
CA MET A 31 22.75 23.63 15.46
C MET A 31 24.08 23.86 16.19
N GLY A 32 24.92 22.84 16.33
CA GLY A 32 26.27 22.98 16.87
C GLY A 32 27.15 23.87 15.99
N ILE A 33 27.06 23.74 14.66
CA ILE A 33 27.77 24.62 13.71
C ILE A 33 27.26 26.06 13.85
N ILE A 34 25.95 26.28 13.91
CA ILE A 34 25.34 27.61 14.08
C ILE A 34 25.80 28.25 15.42
N SER A 35 25.74 27.48 16.51
CA SER A 35 26.19 27.90 17.82
C SER A 35 27.69 28.28 17.83
N GLY A 36 28.51 27.48 17.12
CA GLY A 36 29.93 27.76 16.94
C GLY A 36 30.20 29.07 16.20
N LEU A 37 29.44 29.37 15.16
CA LEU A 37 29.52 30.64 14.43
C LEU A 37 29.12 31.83 15.30
N ILE A 38 28.07 31.71 16.08
CA ILE A 38 27.64 32.75 17.02
C ILE A 38 28.71 32.97 18.10
N ALA A 39 29.38 31.93 18.57
CA ALA A 39 30.42 31.99 19.57
C ALA A 39 31.69 32.75 19.11
N LEU A 40 31.86 32.94 17.80
CA LEU A 40 32.97 33.77 17.27
C LEU A 40 32.80 35.27 17.64
N ASP A 41 31.53 35.75 17.69
CA ASP A 41 31.21 37.12 18.02
C ASP A 41 30.93 37.27 19.53
N ASP A 42 30.14 36.35 20.11
CA ASP A 42 29.78 36.29 21.51
C ASP A 42 29.84 34.84 22.02
N PRO A 43 30.91 34.45 22.73
CA PRO A 43 31.04 33.12 23.30
C PRO A 43 29.93 32.75 24.28
N GLY A 44 29.39 33.73 25.01
CA GLY A 44 28.30 33.52 25.98
C GLY A 44 27.00 33.13 25.26
N ALA A 45 26.63 33.87 24.22
CA ALA A 45 25.46 33.58 23.40
C ALA A 45 25.59 32.22 22.71
N GLY A 46 26.75 31.89 22.17
CA GLY A 46 27.01 30.57 21.55
C GLY A 46 26.76 29.41 22.53
N LEU A 47 27.30 29.50 23.75
CA LEU A 47 27.08 28.48 24.79
C LEU A 47 25.61 28.33 25.18
N VAL A 48 24.87 29.41 25.28
CA VAL A 48 23.44 29.38 25.61
C VAL A 48 22.64 28.66 24.51
N VAL A 49 22.88 29.01 23.24
CA VAL A 49 22.22 28.36 22.09
C VAL A 49 22.52 26.88 22.05
N PHE A 50 23.78 26.49 22.28
CA PHE A 50 24.18 25.07 22.30
C PHE A 50 23.50 24.30 23.46
N GLY A 51 23.46 24.91 24.66
CA GLY A 51 22.79 24.33 25.83
C GLY A 51 21.29 24.09 25.59
N ILE A 52 20.59 25.07 25.01
CA ILE A 52 19.16 24.95 24.67
C ILE A 52 18.97 23.85 23.64
N THR A 53 19.86 23.75 22.66
CA THR A 53 19.79 22.69 21.61
C THR A 53 19.95 21.31 22.22
N ILE A 54 20.93 21.10 23.08
CA ILE A 54 21.14 19.81 23.77
C ILE A 54 19.88 19.42 24.55
N LEU A 55 19.33 20.35 25.31
CA LEU A 55 18.12 20.10 26.09
C LEU A 55 16.93 19.75 25.21
N GLY A 56 16.71 20.49 24.11
CA GLY A 56 15.63 20.25 23.17
C GLY A 56 15.75 18.88 22.49
N VAL A 57 16.96 18.52 22.04
CA VAL A 57 17.22 17.20 21.41
C VAL A 57 17.08 16.07 22.44
N ALA A 58 17.50 16.26 23.70
CA ALA A 58 17.31 15.26 24.74
C ALA A 58 15.81 14.99 25.01
N ILE A 59 15.00 16.05 25.12
CA ILE A 59 13.55 15.92 25.28
C ILE A 59 12.93 15.22 24.08
N TYR A 60 13.26 15.63 22.85
CA TYR A 60 12.80 14.98 21.61
C TYR A 60 13.13 13.48 21.60
N TRP A 61 14.36 13.12 21.97
CA TRP A 61 14.82 11.74 21.98
C TRP A 61 14.06 10.89 23.02
N VAL A 62 13.90 11.40 24.25
CA VAL A 62 13.15 10.71 25.30
C VAL A 62 11.70 10.49 24.91
N ILE A 63 11.02 11.54 24.41
CA ILE A 63 9.62 11.45 23.96
C ILE A 63 9.51 10.44 22.79
N GLY A 64 10.40 10.53 21.80
CA GLY A 64 10.41 9.63 20.66
C GLY A 64 10.58 8.16 21.06
N MET A 65 11.48 7.86 22.01
CA MET A 65 11.69 6.51 22.53
C MET A 65 10.46 6.00 23.29
N ILE A 66 9.85 6.84 24.15
CA ILE A 66 8.65 6.46 24.90
C ILE A 66 7.49 6.16 23.97
N ILE A 67 7.30 6.93 22.89
CA ILE A 67 6.19 6.76 21.95
C ILE A 67 6.43 5.57 20.99
N SER A 68 7.68 5.30 20.60
CA SER A 68 7.98 4.26 19.61
C SER A 68 7.57 2.85 20.05
N VAL A 69 7.67 2.55 21.34
CA VAL A 69 7.33 1.23 21.89
C VAL A 69 5.84 0.90 21.80
N PRO A 70 4.92 1.74 22.35
CA PRO A 70 3.49 1.47 22.25
C PRO A 70 2.99 1.58 20.81
N TYR A 71 3.58 2.44 19.97
CA TYR A 71 3.24 2.50 18.56
C TYR A 71 3.52 1.18 17.85
N TYR A 72 4.72 0.64 17.99
CA TYR A 72 5.07 -0.67 17.42
C TYR A 72 4.11 -1.77 17.90
N ARG A 73 3.76 -1.80 19.18
CA ARG A 73 2.86 -2.80 19.77
C ARG A 73 1.40 -2.66 19.34
N SER A 74 1.01 -1.50 18.85
CA SER A 74 -0.36 -1.25 18.40
C SER A 74 -0.62 -1.72 16.97
N LEU A 75 0.43 -2.00 16.20
CA LEU A 75 0.32 -2.42 14.81
C LEU A 75 -0.07 -3.91 14.72
N ARG A 76 -1.19 -4.19 14.07
CA ARG A 76 -1.63 -5.55 13.72
C ARG A 76 -2.32 -5.53 12.36
N TYR A 77 -2.07 -6.55 11.57
CA TYR A 77 -2.61 -6.70 10.24
C TYR A 77 -3.31 -8.04 10.12
N GLU A 78 -4.54 -8.04 9.65
CA GLU A 78 -5.30 -9.25 9.39
C GLU A 78 -5.71 -9.29 7.91
N ILE A 79 -5.39 -10.41 7.26
CA ILE A 79 -5.78 -10.65 5.87
C ILE A 79 -6.89 -11.68 5.90
N GLN A 80 -8.08 -11.28 5.47
CA GLN A 80 -9.28 -12.09 5.38
C GLN A 80 -9.63 -12.39 3.91
N ASP A 81 -10.64 -13.21 3.68
CA ASP A 81 -11.05 -13.65 2.35
C ASP A 81 -11.63 -12.50 1.48
N ASP A 82 -12.16 -11.43 2.10
CA ASP A 82 -12.86 -10.32 1.45
C ASP A 82 -12.29 -8.92 1.74
N GLU A 83 -11.44 -8.81 2.78
CA GLU A 83 -10.86 -7.53 3.19
C GLU A 83 -9.49 -7.66 3.86
N VAL A 84 -8.77 -6.55 3.94
CA VAL A 84 -7.58 -6.38 4.78
C VAL A 84 -7.94 -5.48 5.94
N ILE A 85 -7.71 -5.93 7.17
CA ILE A 85 -7.94 -5.15 8.38
C ILE A 85 -6.60 -4.65 8.91
N VAL A 86 -6.51 -3.34 9.11
CA VAL A 86 -5.32 -2.66 9.64
C VAL A 86 -5.66 -2.04 10.98
N ASN A 87 -5.05 -2.57 12.04
CA ASN A 87 -5.16 -2.04 13.39
C ASN A 87 -3.94 -1.15 13.67
N VAL A 88 -4.18 0.12 13.96
CA VAL A 88 -3.14 1.12 14.28
C VAL A 88 -3.64 2.07 15.34
N GLY A 89 -2.76 2.46 16.28
CA GLY A 89 -3.01 3.58 17.17
C GLY A 89 -2.52 3.38 18.60
N ILE A 90 -1.95 4.43 19.19
CA ILE A 90 -1.45 4.45 20.57
C ILE A 90 -2.55 4.93 21.51
N VAL A 91 -3.10 6.11 21.24
CA VAL A 91 -4.11 6.80 22.08
C VAL A 91 -5.50 6.46 21.58
N THR A 92 -5.70 6.50 20.28
CA THR A 92 -6.97 6.12 19.63
C THR A 92 -6.74 4.87 18.81
N HIS A 93 -7.38 3.77 19.19
CA HIS A 93 -7.33 2.54 18.41
C HIS A 93 -8.20 2.74 17.16
N SER A 94 -7.55 2.73 16.00
CA SER A 94 -8.21 2.79 14.71
C SER A 94 -8.15 1.42 14.06
N VAL A 95 -9.30 0.85 13.76
CA VAL A 95 -9.45 -0.36 12.98
C VAL A 95 -9.95 0.05 11.62
N LYS A 96 -9.15 -0.17 10.61
CA LYS A 96 -9.48 0.19 9.24
C LYS A 96 -9.73 -1.05 8.41
N HIS A 97 -10.89 -1.09 7.79
CA HIS A 97 -11.33 -2.15 6.92
C HIS A 97 -11.10 -1.74 5.46
N VAL A 98 -10.31 -2.51 4.74
CA VAL A 98 -10.00 -2.28 3.32
C VAL A 98 -10.59 -3.40 2.48
N PRO A 99 -11.84 -3.27 2.01
CA PRO A 99 -12.49 -4.29 1.19
C PRO A 99 -11.79 -4.46 -0.16
N TYR A 100 -11.56 -5.68 -0.62
CA TYR A 100 -10.90 -5.94 -1.90
C TYR A 100 -11.59 -5.33 -3.11
N ARG A 101 -12.90 -5.11 -3.04
CA ARG A 101 -13.69 -4.45 -4.11
C ARG A 101 -13.26 -3.03 -4.38
N THR A 102 -12.70 -2.32 -3.37
CA THR A 102 -12.27 -0.93 -3.46
C THR A 102 -10.80 -0.78 -3.81
N VAL A 103 -10.00 -1.85 -3.69
CA VAL A 103 -8.56 -1.82 -3.96
C VAL A 103 -8.29 -1.58 -5.44
N THR A 104 -7.57 -0.51 -5.74
CA THR A 104 -7.17 -0.13 -7.11
C THR A 104 -5.73 -0.51 -7.42
N ASN A 105 -4.83 -0.36 -6.44
CA ASN A 105 -3.42 -0.64 -6.62
C ASN A 105 -2.77 -1.14 -5.32
N ILE A 106 -1.79 -2.02 -5.46
CA ILE A 106 -0.98 -2.53 -4.35
C ILE A 106 0.48 -2.36 -4.73
N THR A 107 1.25 -1.67 -3.87
CA THR A 107 2.66 -1.35 -4.14
C THR A 107 3.52 -1.77 -2.96
N VAL A 108 4.63 -2.45 -3.24
CA VAL A 108 5.68 -2.75 -2.26
C VAL A 108 6.70 -1.63 -2.27
N LYS A 109 6.94 -0.99 -1.11
CA LYS A 109 8.01 -0.01 -0.90
C LYS A 109 9.05 -0.57 0.05
N ARG A 110 10.29 -0.31 -0.25
CA ARG A 110 11.44 -0.61 0.61
C ARG A 110 12.35 0.61 0.65
N ASP A 111 12.44 1.25 1.80
CA ASP A 111 13.37 2.35 2.02
C ASP A 111 14.82 1.86 2.02
N ILE A 112 15.78 2.78 1.92
CA ILE A 112 17.21 2.45 1.93
C ILE A 112 17.59 1.67 3.20
N PHE A 113 17.08 2.12 4.36
CA PHE A 113 17.32 1.44 5.64
C PHE A 113 16.65 0.06 5.68
N ASP A 114 15.45 -0.08 5.12
CA ASP A 114 14.74 -1.36 5.04
C ASP A 114 15.52 -2.37 4.21
N ARG A 115 16.11 -1.93 3.10
CA ARG A 115 16.84 -2.80 2.18
C ARG A 115 18.21 -3.21 2.72
N TRP A 116 18.96 -2.28 3.34
CA TRP A 116 20.37 -2.49 3.68
C TRP A 116 20.57 -3.04 5.09
N PHE A 117 19.76 -2.61 6.06
CA PHE A 117 20.00 -2.92 7.48
C PHE A 117 18.97 -3.85 8.07
N PHE A 118 17.70 -3.71 7.72
CA PHE A 118 16.62 -4.40 8.44
C PHE A 118 15.96 -5.51 7.63
N ASN A 119 16.12 -5.54 6.31
CA ASN A 119 15.42 -6.44 5.39
C ASN A 119 13.91 -6.42 5.61
N LEU A 120 13.35 -5.22 5.74
CA LEU A 120 11.93 -4.95 5.92
C LEU A 120 11.30 -4.43 4.64
N GLY A 121 9.98 -4.37 4.62
CA GLY A 121 9.23 -3.72 3.57
C GLY A 121 7.90 -3.20 4.07
N THR A 122 7.30 -2.34 3.27
CA THR A 122 5.98 -1.75 3.49
C THR A 122 5.09 -2.09 2.31
N LEU A 123 3.91 -2.65 2.57
CA LEU A 123 2.89 -2.88 1.58
C LEU A 123 1.88 -1.74 1.63
N ASN A 124 1.78 -0.99 0.53
CA ASN A 124 0.83 0.11 0.40
C ASN A 124 -0.37 -0.32 -0.43
N ILE A 125 -1.56 -0.11 0.10
CA ILE A 125 -2.84 -0.41 -0.55
C ILE A 125 -3.52 0.91 -0.88
N GLN A 126 -3.93 1.07 -2.12
CA GLN A 126 -4.71 2.21 -2.61
C GLN A 126 -6.13 1.76 -2.92
N THR A 127 -7.12 2.60 -2.57
CA THR A 127 -8.54 2.33 -2.86
C THR A 127 -9.15 3.41 -3.76
N ALA A 128 -10.31 3.13 -4.33
CA ALA A 128 -10.98 4.02 -5.28
C ALA A 128 -11.65 5.25 -4.65
N GLY A 129 -11.67 5.37 -3.32
CA GLY A 129 -12.46 6.39 -2.59
C GLY A 129 -11.80 7.77 -2.47
N MET A 130 -10.48 7.88 -2.65
CA MET A 130 -9.71 9.10 -2.43
C MET A 130 -9.00 9.58 -3.70
N SER A 131 -9.75 9.90 -4.74
CA SER A 131 -9.23 10.51 -5.96
C SER A 131 -8.72 11.94 -5.68
N GLY A 132 -7.43 12.08 -5.42
CA GLY A 132 -6.80 13.40 -5.27
C GLY A 132 -5.55 13.43 -4.39
N GLN A 133 -5.31 12.45 -3.55
CA GLN A 133 -4.06 12.36 -2.79
C GLN A 133 -3.17 11.26 -3.36
N THR A 134 -1.95 11.63 -3.74
CA THR A 134 -0.89 10.75 -4.27
C THR A 134 -0.26 9.85 -3.20
N GLY A 135 -1.03 9.34 -2.26
CA GLY A 135 -0.57 8.49 -1.16
C GLY A 135 -1.25 7.13 -1.13
N ALA A 136 -0.63 6.17 -0.46
CA ALA A 136 -1.31 4.94 -0.08
C ALA A 136 -2.37 5.28 0.97
N GLU A 137 -3.59 4.76 0.81
CA GLU A 137 -4.65 4.95 1.78
C GLU A 137 -4.34 4.18 3.07
N GLU A 138 -3.82 2.95 2.92
CA GLU A 138 -3.35 2.14 4.03
C GLU A 138 -1.98 1.52 3.75
N SER A 139 -1.17 1.46 4.81
CA SER A 139 0.19 0.94 4.74
C SER A 139 0.45 -0.10 5.81
N LEU A 140 0.80 -1.31 5.39
CA LEU A 140 1.27 -2.37 6.26
C LEU A 140 2.79 -2.25 6.37
N VAL A 141 3.26 -1.70 7.49
CA VAL A 141 4.68 -1.39 7.70
C VAL A 141 5.41 -2.49 8.49
N GLY A 142 6.72 -2.56 8.32
CA GLY A 142 7.57 -3.45 9.13
C GLY A 142 7.45 -4.93 8.82
N LEU A 143 7.07 -5.30 7.60
CA LEU A 143 6.96 -6.68 7.15
C LEU A 143 8.35 -7.23 6.78
N GLU A 144 8.76 -8.36 7.35
CA GLU A 144 10.04 -9.01 7.02
C GLU A 144 10.00 -9.64 5.63
N ASN A 145 8.92 -10.38 5.33
CA ASN A 145 8.69 -11.02 4.03
C ASN A 145 7.58 -10.28 3.27
N VAL A 146 7.78 -9.01 2.99
CA VAL A 146 6.75 -8.19 2.31
C VAL A 146 6.29 -8.79 0.97
N GLN A 147 7.16 -9.53 0.28
CA GLN A 147 6.82 -10.18 -0.98
C GLN A 147 5.81 -11.32 -0.80
N GLU A 148 5.97 -12.13 0.24
CA GLU A 148 5.05 -13.20 0.59
C GLU A 148 3.67 -12.63 0.95
N VAL A 149 3.63 -11.57 1.75
CA VAL A 149 2.39 -10.88 2.11
C VAL A 149 1.73 -10.25 0.88
N TYR A 150 2.53 -9.66 -0.02
CA TYR A 150 2.02 -9.13 -1.29
C TYR A 150 1.37 -10.22 -2.14
N GLU A 151 2.04 -11.35 -2.33
CA GLU A 151 1.51 -12.47 -3.12
C GLU A 151 0.24 -13.05 -2.51
N LEU A 152 0.18 -13.13 -1.18
CA LEU A 152 -1.02 -13.55 -0.46
C LEU A 152 -2.19 -12.59 -0.75
N VAL A 153 -1.99 -11.29 -0.52
CA VAL A 153 -3.05 -10.27 -0.74
C VAL A 153 -3.50 -10.25 -2.19
N VAL A 154 -2.57 -10.34 -3.15
CA VAL A 154 -2.89 -10.39 -4.58
C VAL A 154 -3.65 -11.66 -4.95
N THR A 155 -3.32 -12.79 -4.35
CA THR A 155 -4.02 -14.07 -4.58
C THR A 155 -5.45 -14.00 -4.07
N GLU A 156 -5.66 -13.51 -2.85
CA GLU A 156 -7.02 -13.33 -2.30
C GLU A 156 -7.82 -12.28 -3.09
N LEU A 157 -7.18 -11.18 -3.50
CA LEU A 157 -7.81 -10.18 -4.36
C LEU A 157 -8.26 -10.78 -5.72
N ARG A 158 -7.43 -11.62 -6.35
CA ARG A 158 -7.78 -12.29 -7.60
C ARG A 158 -8.90 -13.30 -7.39
N ARG A 159 -8.85 -14.06 -6.32
CA ARG A 159 -9.90 -15.01 -5.93
C ARG A 159 -11.23 -14.30 -5.72
N PHE A 160 -11.22 -13.19 -4.98
CA PHE A 160 -12.39 -12.37 -4.73
C PHE A 160 -12.97 -11.81 -6.03
N ARG A 161 -12.14 -11.26 -6.93
CA ARG A 161 -12.57 -10.74 -8.24
C ARG A 161 -13.08 -11.85 -9.17
N GLY A 162 -12.45 -13.02 -9.16
CA GLY A 162 -12.90 -14.17 -9.91
C GLY A 162 -14.26 -14.70 -9.45
N ALA A 163 -14.52 -14.67 -8.15
CA ALA A 163 -15.82 -15.03 -7.59
C ALA A 163 -16.93 -14.01 -7.92
N MET A 164 -16.55 -12.74 -8.13
CA MET A 164 -17.49 -11.67 -8.52
C MET A 164 -17.66 -11.53 -10.04
N SER A 165 -16.79 -12.13 -10.85
CA SER A 165 -17.04 -12.22 -12.29
C SER A 165 -18.37 -12.95 -12.46
N PRO A 166 -19.39 -12.33 -13.12
CA PRO A 166 -20.58 -13.08 -13.44
C PRO A 166 -20.07 -14.31 -14.18
N THR A 167 -20.45 -15.48 -13.71
CA THR A 167 -20.35 -16.71 -14.50
C THR A 167 -20.88 -16.26 -15.84
N THR A 168 -20.00 -16.16 -16.86
CA THR A 168 -20.49 -16.02 -18.21
C THR A 168 -21.42 -17.17 -18.32
N VAL A 169 -22.71 -16.88 -18.26
CA VAL A 169 -23.70 -17.81 -18.70
C VAL A 169 -23.17 -18.12 -20.08
N GLN A 170 -22.50 -19.24 -20.20
CA GLN A 170 -22.25 -19.85 -21.47
C GLN A 170 -23.67 -20.03 -21.95
N GLU A 171 -24.17 -18.97 -22.61
CA GLU A 171 -25.37 -19.06 -23.42
C GLU A 171 -25.06 -20.22 -24.33
N VAL A 172 -25.50 -21.40 -23.90
CA VAL A 172 -25.56 -22.54 -24.75
C VAL A 172 -26.54 -22.07 -25.82
N LEU A 173 -25.99 -21.43 -26.86
CA LEU A 173 -26.69 -21.22 -28.10
C LEU A 173 -27.21 -22.62 -28.44
N PRO A 174 -28.53 -22.83 -28.46
CA PRO A 174 -29.08 -24.11 -28.83
C PRO A 174 -28.45 -24.41 -30.21
N ALA A 175 -27.98 -25.64 -30.39
CA ALA A 175 -27.29 -26.10 -31.62
C ALA A 175 -28.10 -25.79 -32.88
N ASP A 176 -29.36 -25.47 -32.77
CA ASP A 176 -30.26 -25.02 -33.82
C ASP A 176 -30.03 -23.58 -34.34
N GLY A 177 -29.46 -22.68 -33.53
CA GLY A 177 -29.27 -21.27 -33.93
C GLY A 177 -28.22 -21.12 -35.05
N SER A 178 -27.19 -21.93 -35.05
CA SER A 178 -26.13 -21.87 -36.09
C SER A 178 -26.62 -22.45 -37.43
N ALA A 179 -27.48 -23.45 -37.37
CA ALA A 179 -28.09 -24.05 -38.58
C ALA A 179 -29.10 -23.07 -39.23
N SER A 180 -29.85 -22.31 -38.42
CA SER A 180 -30.80 -21.32 -38.95
C SER A 180 -30.08 -20.11 -39.58
N LEU A 181 -28.98 -19.62 -38.98
CA LEU A 181 -28.18 -18.51 -39.55
C LEU A 181 -27.46 -18.92 -40.86
N LEU A 182 -27.02 -20.18 -40.98
CA LEU A 182 -26.43 -20.69 -42.19
C LEU A 182 -27.49 -20.87 -43.29
N ALA A 183 -28.70 -21.31 -42.96
CA ALA A 183 -29.81 -21.44 -43.91
C ALA A 183 -30.29 -20.07 -44.42
N GLU A 184 -30.35 -19.07 -43.53
CA GLU A 184 -30.71 -17.69 -43.87
C GLU A 184 -29.64 -17.00 -44.73
N GLY A 185 -28.37 -17.26 -44.47
CA GLY A 185 -27.24 -16.79 -45.28
C GLY A 185 -27.20 -17.41 -46.67
N GLN A 186 -27.61 -18.67 -46.80
CA GLN A 186 -27.73 -19.36 -48.12
C GLN A 186 -28.92 -18.84 -48.93
N ALA A 187 -30.06 -18.62 -48.28
CA ALA A 187 -31.26 -18.03 -48.92
C ALA A 187 -30.98 -16.63 -49.46
N MET A 188 -30.24 -15.80 -48.70
CA MET A 188 -29.85 -14.45 -49.14
C MET A 188 -28.90 -14.44 -50.33
N ARG A 189 -27.99 -15.43 -50.41
CA ARG A 189 -27.08 -15.61 -51.57
C ARG A 189 -27.83 -16.00 -52.83
N THR A 190 -28.79 -16.92 -52.75
CA THR A 190 -29.60 -17.33 -53.92
C THR A 190 -30.44 -16.18 -54.44
N LEU A 191 -31.00 -15.36 -53.59
CA LEU A 191 -31.76 -14.16 -54.00
C LEU A 191 -30.87 -13.13 -54.68
N LEU A 192 -29.65 -12.92 -54.25
CA LEU A 192 -28.68 -12.01 -54.86
C LEU A 192 -28.21 -12.49 -56.22
N GLU A 193 -28.04 -13.81 -56.41
CA GLU A 193 -27.70 -14.42 -57.70
C GLU A 193 -28.87 -14.28 -58.70
N GLU A 194 -30.10 -14.48 -58.24
CA GLU A 194 -31.28 -14.39 -59.09
C GLU A 194 -31.54 -12.92 -59.55
N THR A 195 -31.30 -11.94 -58.67
CA THR A 195 -31.39 -10.51 -59.06
C THR A 195 -30.27 -10.07 -59.99
N ALA A 196 -29.04 -10.64 -59.86
CA ALA A 196 -27.93 -10.32 -60.75
C ALA A 196 -28.12 -10.89 -62.19
N ILE A 197 -28.85 -11.97 -62.31
CA ILE A 197 -29.19 -12.57 -63.63
C ILE A 197 -30.32 -11.78 -64.30
N SER A 198 -31.29 -11.27 -63.54
CA SER A 198 -32.40 -10.46 -64.04
C SER A 198 -31.98 -9.07 -64.59
N ASP A 199 -30.88 -8.51 -64.05
CA ASP A 199 -30.38 -7.20 -64.52
C ASP A 199 -29.43 -7.31 -65.74
N SER A 200 -29.19 -8.53 -66.24
CA SER A 200 -28.31 -8.81 -67.40
C SER A 200 -29.05 -9.15 -68.71
N GLU A 201 -30.39 -9.15 -68.72
CA GLU A 201 -31.24 -9.20 -69.88
C GLU A 201 -31.83 -7.84 -70.26
#